data_6c34b31ebdaa5066dfeaf193e671ace8
#
_entry.id   6c34b31ebdaa5066dfeaf193e671ace8
#
_cell.length_a   1.000
_cell.length_b   1.000
_cell.length_c   1.000
_cell.angle_alpha   90.00
_cell.angle_beta   90.00
_cell.angle_gamma   90.00
#
_symmetry.space_group_name_H-M   'P 1'
#
loop_
_entity.id
_entity.type
_entity.pdbx_description
1 polymer ?
#
loop_
_entity_poly.entity_id
_entity_poly.type
_entity_poly.pdbx_seq_one_letter_code
_entity_poly.pdbx_strand_id
1 'polypeptide(L)'
;MHEHIFVEYGGPSAEAFHPGPLHDEILGSCINYIERLKTFKVSTVVDPTTIDLGRNVLLMAEIASRTGCAIICATGIYNPAAYVRMRERLGGDSNAVAELFIRELTEGIDDTGIKAGIIKVVTGGTKITTAEYELLRVAARAAVETGAPIITHTEGVRGDEQQEILTDAGVPAERIVIGHSCLSRNFDYHMRIVQNGSYLAFDRFGMPGMSDEVRASSLVKLIDAGCASRLMVSHDSVWYWVGGPTIGAGAYKNWVPTNFFERIIPMLRYNGVSDEQIETILCENPHRFFSGKKTPPLR
;
A
#
# COMPACT_ATOMS: atom_id res chain seq x y z
N MET A 1 -1.73 6.78 1.47
CA MET A 1 -0.73 5.95 0.74
C MET A 1 -1.14 4.47 0.64
N HIS A 2 -1.95 3.94 1.55
CA HIS A 2 -2.29 2.53 1.60
C HIS A 2 -3.68 2.38 2.21
N GLU A 3 -4.71 2.38 1.36
CA GLU A 3 -6.10 2.17 1.74
C GLU A 3 -6.72 1.16 0.78
N HIS A 4 -7.68 0.38 1.24
CA HIS A 4 -8.42 -0.58 0.44
C HIS A 4 -9.87 -0.13 0.31
N ILE A 5 -10.27 0.28 -0.88
CA ILE A 5 -11.64 0.75 -1.15
C ILE A 5 -12.62 -0.41 -1.04
N PHE A 6 -12.24 -1.53 -1.60
CA PHE A 6 -13.06 -2.75 -1.61
C PHE A 6 -12.18 -3.98 -1.48
N VAL A 7 -12.56 -4.91 -0.61
CA VAL A 7 -11.88 -6.23 -0.47
C VAL A 7 -12.91 -7.34 -0.43
N GLU A 8 -12.65 -8.38 -1.21
CA GLU A 8 -13.37 -9.64 -1.19
C GLU A 8 -12.39 -10.81 -1.26
N TYR A 9 -12.29 -11.58 -0.17
CA TYR A 9 -11.47 -12.78 -0.15
C TYR A 9 -12.23 -13.94 -0.84
N GLY A 10 -12.08 -14.08 -2.13
CA GLY A 10 -12.78 -15.11 -2.90
C GLY A 10 -11.97 -15.70 -4.05
N GLY A 11 -10.79 -15.19 -4.27
CA GLY A 11 -9.93 -15.59 -5.40
C GLY A 11 -10.36 -14.94 -6.72
N PRO A 12 -9.78 -15.37 -7.85
CA PRO A 12 -9.92 -14.72 -9.16
C PRO A 12 -11.33 -14.77 -9.79
N SER A 13 -12.33 -15.34 -9.10
CA SER A 13 -13.73 -15.20 -9.49
C SER A 13 -14.37 -13.90 -9.01
N ALA A 14 -13.67 -13.10 -8.22
CA ALA A 14 -14.09 -11.74 -7.84
C ALA A 14 -14.03 -10.74 -9.01
N GLU A 15 -13.61 -11.15 -10.20
CA GLU A 15 -13.56 -10.33 -11.42
C GLU A 15 -14.92 -9.78 -11.86
N ALA A 16 -16.01 -10.28 -11.32
CA ALA A 16 -17.35 -9.84 -11.70
C ALA A 16 -18.06 -9.21 -10.51
N PHE A 17 -17.68 -7.98 -10.13
CA PHE A 17 -18.58 -7.16 -9.34
C PHE A 17 -19.80 -6.82 -10.23
N HIS A 18 -20.90 -7.54 -10.00
CA HIS A 18 -22.13 -7.32 -10.75
C HIS A 18 -22.88 -6.11 -10.22
N PRO A 19 -23.39 -5.20 -11.11
CA PRO A 19 -24.27 -4.11 -10.71
C PRO A 19 -25.51 -4.65 -9.95
N GLY A 20 -25.88 -3.99 -8.86
CA GLY A 20 -27.04 -4.37 -8.06
C GLY A 20 -27.17 -3.52 -6.80
N PRO A 21 -28.15 -3.77 -5.92
CA PRO A 21 -28.35 -2.97 -4.70
C PRO A 21 -27.11 -2.88 -3.79
N LEU A 22 -26.29 -3.94 -3.77
CA LEU A 22 -25.03 -3.98 -3.05
C LEU A 22 -24.00 -3.01 -3.65
N HIS A 23 -23.98 -2.82 -4.96
CA HIS A 23 -23.10 -1.85 -5.62
C HIS A 23 -23.36 -0.43 -5.13
N ASP A 24 -24.63 -0.02 -5.05
CA ASP A 24 -25.00 1.33 -4.60
C ASP A 24 -24.62 1.55 -3.15
N GLU A 25 -24.75 0.54 -2.30
CA GLU A 25 -24.33 0.60 -0.89
C GLU A 25 -22.80 0.79 -0.77
N ILE A 26 -22.03 -0.03 -1.49
CA ILE A 26 -20.56 0.06 -1.52
C ILE A 26 -20.11 1.41 -2.04
N LEU A 27 -20.66 1.82 -3.17
CA LEU A 27 -20.33 3.09 -3.81
C LEU A 27 -20.63 4.28 -2.89
N GLY A 28 -21.81 4.30 -2.26
CA GLY A 28 -22.20 5.33 -1.31
C GLY A 28 -21.28 5.40 -0.10
N SER A 29 -20.91 4.26 0.47
CA SER A 29 -19.97 4.16 1.59
C SER A 29 -18.60 4.73 1.22
N CYS A 30 -18.04 4.30 0.08
CA CYS A 30 -16.71 4.71 -0.37
C CYS A 30 -16.66 6.21 -0.75
N ILE A 31 -17.70 6.72 -1.40
CA ILE A 31 -17.82 8.17 -1.68
C ILE A 31 -17.82 8.97 -0.39
N ASN A 32 -18.55 8.54 0.64
CA ASN A 32 -18.56 9.22 1.93
C ASN A 32 -17.16 9.31 2.57
N TYR A 33 -16.34 8.25 2.46
CA TYR A 33 -14.96 8.31 2.95
C TYR A 33 -14.11 9.29 2.14
N ILE A 34 -14.23 9.31 0.81
CA ILE A 34 -13.52 10.28 -0.04
C ILE A 34 -13.94 11.71 0.32
N GLU A 35 -15.23 12.01 0.46
CA GLU A 35 -15.70 13.36 0.79
C GLU A 35 -15.17 13.82 2.16
N ARG A 36 -15.10 12.93 3.14
CA ARG A 36 -14.44 13.22 4.43
C ARG A 36 -12.93 13.47 4.25
N LEU A 37 -12.23 12.68 3.46
CA LEU A 37 -10.79 12.86 3.18
C LEU A 37 -10.53 14.21 2.48
N LYS A 38 -11.40 14.65 1.59
CA LYS A 38 -11.31 15.96 0.91
C LYS A 38 -11.38 17.14 1.88
N THR A 39 -12.03 17.02 3.04
CA THR A 39 -12.01 18.07 4.08
C THR A 39 -10.61 18.30 4.65
N PHE A 40 -9.71 17.29 4.53
CA PHE A 40 -8.30 17.36 4.86
C PHE A 40 -7.40 17.61 3.64
N LYS A 41 -7.99 18.04 2.51
CA LYS A 41 -7.30 18.33 1.25
C LYS A 41 -6.63 17.11 0.60
N VAL A 42 -7.09 15.90 0.91
CA VAL A 42 -6.65 14.69 0.21
C VAL A 42 -7.23 14.71 -1.20
N SER A 43 -6.37 14.64 -2.20
CA SER A 43 -6.73 14.63 -3.63
C SER A 43 -6.39 13.32 -4.32
N THR A 44 -5.62 12.45 -3.68
CA THR A 44 -5.18 11.18 -4.24
C THR A 44 -5.18 10.10 -3.16
N VAL A 45 -5.74 8.94 -3.48
CA VAL A 45 -5.72 7.72 -2.67
C VAL A 45 -4.95 6.64 -3.41
N VAL A 46 -4.13 5.87 -2.70
CA VAL A 46 -3.48 4.68 -3.26
C VAL A 46 -4.19 3.46 -2.71
N ASP A 47 -4.76 2.68 -3.60
CA ASP A 47 -5.42 1.41 -3.30
C ASP A 47 -4.56 0.25 -3.82
N PRO A 48 -3.77 -0.41 -2.95
CA PRO A 48 -2.92 -1.51 -3.33
C PRO A 48 -3.64 -2.87 -3.29
N THR A 49 -4.97 -2.90 -3.44
CA THR A 49 -5.73 -4.15 -3.54
C THR A 49 -5.30 -4.91 -4.79
N THR A 50 -4.85 -6.14 -4.58
CA THR A 50 -4.38 -7.04 -5.63
C THR A 50 -5.52 -7.86 -6.23
N ILE A 51 -5.23 -8.54 -7.35
CA ILE A 51 -6.20 -9.36 -8.07
C ILE A 51 -6.83 -10.43 -7.17
N ASP A 52 -6.06 -11.04 -6.28
CA ASP A 52 -6.51 -12.10 -5.37
C ASP A 52 -7.23 -11.61 -4.11
N LEU A 53 -7.29 -10.28 -3.93
CA LEU A 53 -8.09 -9.60 -2.89
C LEU A 53 -9.38 -8.97 -3.43
N GLY A 54 -9.78 -9.28 -4.67
CA GLY A 54 -11.00 -8.74 -5.28
C GLY A 54 -10.84 -7.31 -5.79
N ARG A 55 -9.67 -6.93 -6.29
CA ARG A 55 -9.46 -5.62 -6.95
C ARG A 55 -10.58 -5.30 -7.93
N ASN A 56 -11.21 -4.13 -7.77
CA ASN A 56 -12.29 -3.67 -8.64
C ASN A 56 -12.00 -2.27 -9.21
N VAL A 57 -11.29 -2.24 -10.36
CA VAL A 57 -10.86 -0.99 -10.96
C VAL A 57 -12.00 -0.18 -11.58
N LEU A 58 -13.10 -0.81 -11.97
CA LEU A 58 -14.28 -0.11 -12.49
C LEU A 58 -15.00 0.64 -11.36
N LEU A 59 -15.14 0.03 -10.17
CA LEU A 59 -15.64 0.70 -8.98
C LEU A 59 -14.74 1.90 -8.59
N MET A 60 -13.43 1.69 -8.60
CA MET A 60 -12.46 2.77 -8.32
C MET A 60 -12.60 3.92 -9.33
N ALA A 61 -12.76 3.63 -10.62
CA ALA A 61 -12.95 4.63 -11.66
C ALA A 61 -14.27 5.40 -11.48
N GLU A 62 -15.34 4.72 -11.11
CA GLU A 62 -16.63 5.35 -10.83
C GLU A 62 -16.54 6.29 -9.61
N ILE A 63 -15.92 5.83 -8.51
CA ILE A 63 -15.69 6.67 -7.32
C ILE A 63 -14.84 7.89 -7.69
N ALA A 64 -13.73 7.70 -8.41
CA ALA A 64 -12.87 8.79 -8.86
C ALA A 64 -13.63 9.82 -9.72
N SER A 65 -14.44 9.34 -10.66
CA SER A 65 -15.26 10.20 -11.53
C SER A 65 -16.30 11.02 -10.73
N ARG A 66 -16.95 10.41 -9.74
CA ARG A 66 -17.99 11.07 -8.94
C ARG A 66 -17.43 12.06 -7.91
N THR A 67 -16.21 11.81 -7.42
CA THR A 67 -15.63 12.61 -6.33
C THR A 67 -14.56 13.59 -6.78
N GLY A 68 -13.99 13.39 -7.96
CA GLY A 68 -12.82 14.13 -8.43
C GLY A 68 -11.51 13.78 -7.70
N CYS A 69 -11.51 12.76 -6.83
CA CYS A 69 -10.32 12.27 -6.16
C CYS A 69 -9.60 11.25 -7.05
N ALA A 70 -8.31 11.41 -7.28
CA ALA A 70 -7.53 10.43 -8.03
C ALA A 70 -7.34 9.15 -7.20
N ILE A 71 -7.46 7.98 -7.86
CA ILE A 71 -7.21 6.68 -7.23
C ILE A 71 -6.13 5.96 -8.01
N ILE A 72 -5.04 5.60 -7.34
CA ILE A 72 -3.95 4.80 -7.92
C ILE A 72 -4.21 3.35 -7.54
N CYS A 73 -4.55 2.51 -8.52
CA CYS A 73 -4.75 1.07 -8.34
C CYS A 73 -3.44 0.29 -8.53
N ALA A 74 -3.42 -0.95 -8.05
CA ALA A 74 -2.25 -1.82 -8.11
C ALA A 74 -2.41 -3.00 -9.05
N THR A 75 -1.29 -3.46 -9.58
CA THR A 75 -1.09 -4.85 -9.99
C THR A 75 -0.39 -5.61 -8.86
N GLY A 76 -0.29 -6.93 -8.97
CA GLY A 76 0.41 -7.75 -8.00
C GLY A 76 -0.45 -8.84 -7.38
N ILE A 77 0.14 -9.55 -6.42
CA ILE A 77 -0.51 -10.67 -5.72
C ILE A 77 -0.16 -10.58 -4.22
N TYR A 78 -1.18 -10.75 -3.38
CA TYR A 78 -1.06 -10.69 -1.91
C TYR A 78 -0.80 -12.07 -1.28
N ASN A 79 -1.38 -13.14 -1.84
CA ASN A 79 -1.29 -14.47 -1.26
C ASN A 79 -0.29 -15.35 -2.03
N PRO A 80 0.79 -15.87 -1.39
CA PRO A 80 1.76 -16.74 -2.06
C PRO A 80 1.14 -17.98 -2.72
N ALA A 81 0.07 -18.54 -2.14
CA ALA A 81 -0.66 -19.65 -2.76
C ALA A 81 -1.46 -19.21 -4.00
N ALA A 82 -1.95 -17.97 -4.03
CA ALA A 82 -2.57 -17.41 -5.23
C ALA A 82 -1.52 -17.19 -6.34
N TYR A 83 -0.30 -16.77 -5.99
CA TYR A 83 0.81 -16.70 -6.93
C TYR A 83 1.11 -18.06 -7.58
N VAL A 84 1.22 -19.12 -6.78
CA VAL A 84 1.48 -20.47 -7.30
C VAL A 84 0.38 -20.89 -8.27
N ARG A 85 -0.91 -20.71 -7.90
CA ARG A 85 -2.04 -21.02 -8.79
C ARG A 85 -2.02 -20.17 -10.08
N MET A 86 -1.71 -18.89 -9.98
CA MET A 86 -1.63 -18.00 -11.15
C MET A 86 -0.51 -18.45 -12.10
N ARG A 87 0.67 -18.73 -11.56
CA ARG A 87 1.79 -19.26 -12.34
C ARG A 87 1.41 -20.56 -13.07
N GLU A 88 0.78 -21.50 -12.38
CA GLU A 88 0.32 -22.76 -12.99
C GLU A 88 -0.70 -22.53 -14.13
N ARG A 89 -1.66 -21.63 -13.93
CA ARG A 89 -2.63 -21.23 -14.97
C ARG A 89 -1.95 -20.65 -16.20
N LEU A 90 -0.85 -19.94 -16.02
CA LEU A 90 -0.06 -19.30 -17.09
C LEU A 90 1.04 -20.23 -17.64
N GLY A 91 0.93 -21.55 -17.45
CA GLY A 91 1.83 -22.54 -18.03
C GLY A 91 3.05 -22.90 -17.17
N GLY A 92 3.04 -22.54 -15.90
CA GLY A 92 4.09 -22.88 -14.92
C GLY A 92 5.32 -21.94 -14.96
N ASP A 93 5.32 -20.92 -15.80
CA ASP A 93 6.43 -19.99 -15.96
C ASP A 93 6.20 -18.68 -15.13
N SER A 94 7.12 -18.37 -14.24
CA SER A 94 7.14 -17.11 -13.48
C SER A 94 7.24 -15.88 -14.39
N ASN A 95 7.85 -16.01 -15.56
CA ASN A 95 7.92 -14.92 -16.53
C ASN A 95 6.54 -14.53 -17.06
N ALA A 96 5.61 -15.47 -17.22
CA ALA A 96 4.26 -15.17 -17.67
C ALA A 96 3.48 -14.34 -16.62
N VAL A 97 3.77 -14.50 -15.32
CA VAL A 97 3.22 -13.64 -14.27
C VAL A 97 3.83 -12.25 -14.33
N ALA A 98 5.12 -12.11 -14.62
CA ALA A 98 5.74 -10.80 -14.82
C ALA A 98 5.15 -10.07 -16.03
N GLU A 99 4.94 -10.76 -17.15
CA GLU A 99 4.26 -10.20 -18.33
C GLU A 99 2.82 -9.73 -18.02
N LEU A 100 2.09 -10.44 -17.16
CA LEU A 100 0.79 -9.99 -16.69
C LEU A 100 0.92 -8.64 -15.96
N PHE A 101 1.86 -8.51 -15.01
CA PHE A 101 2.06 -7.25 -14.29
C PHE A 101 2.50 -6.12 -15.24
N ILE A 102 3.40 -6.39 -16.17
CA ILE A 102 3.85 -5.42 -17.18
C ILE A 102 2.68 -4.94 -18.03
N ARG A 103 1.84 -5.86 -18.52
CA ARG A 103 0.66 -5.51 -19.31
C ARG A 103 -0.33 -4.65 -18.51
N GLU A 104 -0.61 -5.00 -17.25
CA GLU A 104 -1.49 -4.20 -16.39
C GLU A 104 -0.95 -2.78 -16.12
N LEU A 105 0.37 -2.61 -16.11
CA LEU A 105 1.05 -1.32 -15.94
C LEU A 105 1.11 -0.50 -17.24
N THR A 106 1.19 -1.16 -18.40
CA THR A 106 1.48 -0.48 -19.67
C THR A 106 0.27 -0.37 -20.61
N GLU A 107 -0.60 -1.37 -20.60
CA GLU A 107 -1.77 -1.44 -21.50
C GLU A 107 -3.08 -1.23 -20.73
N GLY A 108 -3.26 -1.95 -19.62
CA GLY A 108 -4.44 -1.86 -18.75
C GLY A 108 -4.77 -3.18 -18.08
N ILE A 109 -5.61 -3.08 -17.05
CA ILE A 109 -6.13 -4.20 -16.29
C ILE A 109 -7.33 -4.75 -17.08
N ASP A 110 -7.26 -6.02 -17.43
CA ASP A 110 -8.25 -6.68 -18.30
C ASP A 110 -8.51 -5.84 -19.57
N ASP A 111 -9.75 -5.74 -20.02
CA ASP A 111 -10.16 -4.95 -21.17
C ASP A 111 -10.61 -3.52 -20.80
N THR A 112 -10.30 -3.04 -19.59
CA THR A 112 -10.78 -1.75 -19.09
C THR A 112 -9.99 -0.55 -19.60
N GLY A 113 -8.75 -0.77 -20.05
CA GLY A 113 -7.80 0.30 -20.38
C GLY A 113 -7.27 1.08 -19.14
N ILE A 114 -7.69 0.73 -17.92
CA ILE A 114 -7.22 1.35 -16.68
C ILE A 114 -5.89 0.72 -16.30
N LYS A 115 -4.84 1.52 -16.24
CA LYS A 115 -3.49 1.06 -15.93
C LYS A 115 -3.23 1.08 -14.43
N ALA A 116 -2.57 0.05 -13.92
CA ALA A 116 -2.03 0.07 -12.57
C ALA A 116 -0.91 1.12 -12.45
N GLY A 117 -0.82 1.77 -11.30
CA GLY A 117 0.23 2.76 -11.01
C GLY A 117 1.27 2.27 -10.00
N ILE A 118 1.09 1.07 -9.44
CA ILE A 118 1.97 0.49 -8.40
C ILE A 118 1.89 -1.04 -8.43
N ILE A 119 2.97 -1.69 -8.01
CA ILE A 119 3.03 -3.15 -7.84
C ILE A 119 2.91 -3.48 -6.34
N LYS A 120 2.01 -4.39 -5.96
CA LYS A 120 1.85 -4.88 -4.59
C LYS A 120 2.27 -6.33 -4.47
N VAL A 121 3.17 -6.62 -3.51
CA VAL A 121 3.65 -7.96 -3.19
C VAL A 121 3.74 -8.17 -1.67
N VAL A 122 3.97 -9.40 -1.25
CA VAL A 122 3.87 -9.82 0.16
C VAL A 122 5.00 -10.75 0.56
N THR A 123 5.39 -10.64 1.84
CA THR A 123 5.96 -11.75 2.61
C THR A 123 5.28 -11.79 3.98
N GLY A 124 4.94 -12.97 4.48
CA GLY A 124 4.09 -13.08 5.68
C GLY A 124 4.71 -13.81 6.86
N GLY A 125 5.84 -14.47 6.71
CA GLY A 125 6.38 -15.33 7.74
C GLY A 125 7.67 -14.84 8.41
N THR A 126 8.20 -15.69 9.28
CA THR A 126 9.54 -15.50 9.86
C THR A 126 10.66 -15.89 8.90
N LYS A 127 10.32 -16.46 7.74
CA LYS A 127 11.23 -16.78 6.64
C LYS A 127 10.53 -16.46 5.32
N ILE A 128 11.25 -15.90 4.37
CA ILE A 128 10.79 -15.75 3.00
C ILE A 128 10.74 -17.13 2.36
N THR A 129 9.57 -17.57 1.93
CA THR A 129 9.38 -18.86 1.24
C THR A 129 9.82 -18.77 -0.21
N THR A 130 10.00 -19.92 -0.88
CA THR A 130 10.33 -19.95 -2.31
C THR A 130 9.30 -19.20 -3.16
N ALA A 131 8.01 -19.37 -2.89
CA ALA A 131 6.95 -18.68 -3.63
C ALA A 131 6.98 -17.15 -3.42
N GLU A 132 7.26 -16.69 -2.20
CA GLU A 132 7.42 -15.26 -1.89
C GLU A 132 8.68 -14.69 -2.56
N TYR A 133 9.79 -15.41 -2.53
CA TYR A 133 11.01 -15.02 -3.23
C TYR A 133 10.79 -14.90 -4.75
N GLU A 134 10.14 -15.89 -5.37
CA GLU A 134 9.78 -15.84 -6.78
C GLU A 134 8.85 -14.66 -7.09
N LEU A 135 7.83 -14.42 -6.25
CA LEU A 135 6.91 -13.29 -6.41
C LEU A 135 7.64 -11.94 -6.33
N LEU A 136 8.59 -11.77 -5.39
CA LEU A 136 9.44 -10.58 -5.33
C LEU A 136 10.27 -10.39 -6.60
N ARG A 137 10.84 -11.47 -7.15
CA ARG A 137 11.61 -11.44 -8.40
C ARG A 137 10.75 -11.09 -9.63
N VAL A 138 9.53 -11.62 -9.69
CA VAL A 138 8.53 -11.28 -10.71
C VAL A 138 8.17 -9.79 -10.65
N ALA A 139 7.89 -9.29 -9.46
CA ALA A 139 7.60 -7.86 -9.26
C ALA A 139 8.80 -6.97 -9.61
N ALA A 140 10.00 -7.39 -9.25
CA ALA A 140 11.22 -6.66 -9.59
C ALA A 140 11.42 -6.55 -11.11
N ARG A 141 11.22 -7.65 -11.86
CA ARG A 141 11.28 -7.64 -13.33
C ARG A 141 10.27 -6.62 -13.90
N ALA A 142 9.01 -6.68 -13.46
CA ALA A 142 8.00 -5.75 -13.93
C ALA A 142 8.34 -4.28 -13.58
N ALA A 143 8.86 -4.03 -12.37
CA ALA A 143 9.27 -2.70 -11.93
C ALA A 143 10.45 -2.15 -12.74
N VAL A 144 11.46 -2.97 -13.02
CA VAL A 144 12.63 -2.57 -13.82
C VAL A 144 12.23 -2.24 -15.25
N GLU A 145 11.35 -3.05 -15.86
CA GLU A 145 10.93 -2.88 -17.24
C GLU A 145 10.02 -1.66 -17.42
N THR A 146 9.12 -1.38 -16.47
CA THR A 146 8.11 -0.34 -16.58
C THR A 146 8.45 0.95 -15.83
N GLY A 147 9.39 0.90 -14.89
CA GLY A 147 9.67 1.99 -13.95
C GLY A 147 8.62 2.13 -12.84
N ALA A 148 7.66 1.21 -12.72
CA ALA A 148 6.62 1.26 -11.69
C ALA A 148 7.19 1.09 -10.28
N PRO A 149 6.67 1.80 -9.27
CA PRO A 149 7.09 1.61 -7.88
C PRO A 149 6.50 0.35 -7.26
N ILE A 150 7.14 -0.15 -6.19
CA ILE A 150 6.70 -1.33 -5.44
C ILE A 150 6.31 -0.93 -4.02
N ILE A 151 5.14 -1.38 -3.57
CA ILE A 151 4.78 -1.41 -2.15
C ILE A 151 4.71 -2.86 -1.69
N THR A 152 5.35 -3.16 -0.56
CA THR A 152 5.35 -4.51 -0.03
C THR A 152 4.39 -4.66 1.16
N HIS A 153 4.11 -5.89 1.53
CA HIS A 153 3.52 -6.25 2.81
C HIS A 153 4.56 -7.01 3.64
N THR A 154 4.65 -6.68 4.92
CA THR A 154 5.40 -7.45 5.92
C THR A 154 4.54 -7.64 7.18
N GLU A 155 4.94 -8.55 8.06
CA GLU A 155 4.43 -8.62 9.43
C GLU A 155 5.37 -7.89 10.42
N GLY A 156 6.00 -6.79 9.97
CA GLY A 156 6.97 -6.02 10.75
C GLY A 156 8.34 -6.67 10.85
N VAL A 157 8.60 -7.67 10.00
CA VAL A 157 9.87 -8.41 9.92
C VAL A 157 10.23 -8.67 8.46
N ARG A 158 11.51 -8.93 8.19
CA ARG A 158 12.02 -9.31 6.86
C ARG A 158 11.85 -8.26 5.75
N GLY A 159 11.50 -7.02 6.09
CA GLY A 159 11.44 -5.95 5.08
C GLY A 159 12.82 -5.55 4.55
N ASP A 160 13.87 -5.71 5.33
CA ASP A 160 15.26 -5.56 4.92
C ASP A 160 15.67 -6.62 3.90
N GLU A 161 15.24 -7.88 4.08
CA GLU A 161 15.46 -8.94 3.09
C GLU A 161 14.62 -8.74 1.81
N GLN A 162 13.37 -8.26 1.93
CA GLN A 162 12.59 -7.86 0.75
C GLN A 162 13.31 -6.77 -0.05
N GLN A 163 13.81 -5.75 0.65
CA GLN A 163 14.58 -4.67 0.03
C GLN A 163 15.80 -5.22 -0.72
N GLU A 164 16.59 -6.08 -0.08
CA GLU A 164 17.77 -6.72 -0.69
C GLU A 164 17.40 -7.48 -1.95
N ILE A 165 16.40 -8.38 -1.91
CA ILE A 165 15.95 -9.16 -3.06
C ILE A 165 15.53 -8.26 -4.22
N LEU A 166 14.80 -7.18 -3.94
CA LEU A 166 14.29 -6.25 -4.96
C LEU A 166 15.43 -5.39 -5.55
N THR A 167 16.35 -4.89 -4.71
CA THR A 167 17.47 -4.07 -5.17
C THR A 167 18.51 -4.90 -5.93
N ASP A 168 18.79 -6.12 -5.51
CA ASP A 168 19.66 -7.06 -6.23
C ASP A 168 19.08 -7.44 -7.60
N ALA A 169 17.77 -7.35 -7.75
CA ALA A 169 17.09 -7.51 -9.03
C ALA A 169 17.06 -6.25 -9.90
N GLY A 170 17.66 -5.14 -9.45
CA GLY A 170 17.80 -3.90 -10.18
C GLY A 170 16.74 -2.84 -9.91
N VAL A 171 15.83 -3.05 -8.94
CA VAL A 171 14.84 -2.02 -8.56
C VAL A 171 15.55 -0.91 -7.75
N PRO A 172 15.46 0.36 -8.14
CA PRO A 172 16.02 1.44 -7.33
C PRO A 172 15.37 1.49 -5.94
N ALA A 173 16.19 1.59 -4.88
CA ALA A 173 15.70 1.53 -3.51
C ALA A 173 14.62 2.60 -3.21
N GLU A 174 14.75 3.80 -3.78
CA GLU A 174 13.77 4.88 -3.67
C GLU A 174 12.44 4.62 -4.41
N ARG A 175 12.34 3.50 -5.12
CA ARG A 175 11.09 3.02 -5.75
C ARG A 175 10.44 1.89 -4.95
N ILE A 176 10.91 1.63 -3.72
CA ILE A 176 10.42 0.57 -2.84
C ILE A 176 9.89 1.20 -1.54
N VAL A 177 8.66 0.82 -1.17
CA VAL A 177 8.07 1.10 0.15
C VAL A 177 7.91 -0.22 0.89
N ILE A 178 8.54 -0.35 2.06
CA ILE A 178 8.37 -1.50 2.95
C ILE A 178 7.13 -1.26 3.81
N GLY A 179 6.06 -1.96 3.48
CA GLY A 179 4.75 -1.83 4.13
C GLY A 179 4.71 -2.42 5.54
N HIS A 180 3.77 -1.92 6.33
CA HIS A 180 3.49 -2.33 7.70
C HIS A 180 4.69 -2.29 8.65
N SER A 181 5.67 -1.45 8.33
CA SER A 181 6.86 -1.27 9.16
C SER A 181 6.53 -0.81 10.59
N CYS A 182 5.36 -0.21 10.79
CA CYS A 182 4.85 0.17 12.12
C CYS A 182 4.52 -1.02 13.04
N LEU A 183 4.49 -2.25 12.55
CA LEU A 183 4.36 -3.45 13.38
C LEU A 183 5.67 -3.80 14.10
N SER A 184 6.80 -3.33 13.61
CA SER A 184 8.09 -3.45 14.30
C SER A 184 8.31 -2.30 15.28
N ARG A 185 8.93 -2.61 16.41
CA ARG A 185 9.46 -1.63 17.36
C ARG A 185 10.99 -1.58 17.33
N ASN A 186 11.60 -2.34 16.42
CA ASN A 186 13.05 -2.44 16.31
C ASN A 186 13.59 -1.26 15.48
N PHE A 187 14.17 -0.29 16.17
CA PHE A 187 14.74 0.90 15.55
C PHE A 187 15.87 0.57 14.55
N ASP A 188 16.74 -0.37 14.88
CA ASP A 188 17.86 -0.75 14.01
C ASP A 188 17.38 -1.43 12.73
N TYR A 189 16.28 -2.19 12.79
CA TYR A 189 15.62 -2.74 11.60
C TYR A 189 15.13 -1.62 10.68
N HIS A 190 14.45 -0.60 11.23
CA HIS A 190 13.99 0.55 10.47
C HIS A 190 15.17 1.32 9.86
N MET A 191 16.21 1.56 10.66
CA MET A 191 17.39 2.30 10.21
C MET A 191 18.11 1.59 9.05
N ARG A 192 18.24 0.25 9.08
CA ARG A 192 18.83 -0.49 7.94
C ARG A 192 18.08 -0.23 6.64
N ILE A 193 16.74 -0.27 6.68
CA ILE A 193 15.90 -0.07 5.48
C ILE A 193 16.06 1.35 4.93
N VAL A 194 15.96 2.38 5.79
CA VAL A 194 16.05 3.78 5.33
C VAL A 194 17.46 4.17 4.89
N GLN A 195 18.49 3.65 5.54
CA GLN A 195 19.89 3.87 5.16
C GLN A 195 20.22 3.23 3.81
N ASN A 196 19.59 2.11 3.47
CA ASN A 196 19.68 1.47 2.16
C ASN A 196 18.76 2.13 1.11
N GLY A 197 18.06 3.24 1.44
CA GLY A 197 17.40 4.14 0.50
C GLY A 197 15.91 3.90 0.26
N SER A 198 15.30 2.86 0.82
CA SER A 198 13.86 2.61 0.66
C SER A 198 13.02 3.42 1.66
N TYR A 199 11.72 3.50 1.37
CA TYR A 199 10.75 4.09 2.27
C TYR A 199 10.21 3.07 3.26
N LEU A 200 9.85 3.53 4.46
CA LEU A 200 9.07 2.78 5.44
C LEU A 200 7.62 3.29 5.45
N ALA A 201 6.66 2.38 5.37
CA ALA A 201 5.26 2.73 5.57
C ALA A 201 4.82 2.43 7.01
N PHE A 202 4.41 3.46 7.73
CA PHE A 202 3.66 3.40 8.97
C PHE A 202 2.18 3.48 8.63
N ASP A 203 1.64 2.41 8.12
CA ASP A 203 0.39 2.38 7.37
C ASP A 203 -0.72 1.55 8.03
N ARG A 204 -0.64 1.31 9.34
CA ARG A 204 -1.69 0.61 10.11
C ARG A 204 -2.23 1.43 11.29
N PHE A 205 -2.24 2.77 11.17
CA PHE A 205 -2.85 3.60 12.20
C PHE A 205 -4.35 3.31 12.31
N GLY A 206 -4.84 3.20 13.56
CA GLY A 206 -6.22 2.85 13.87
C GLY A 206 -6.53 1.36 13.87
N MET A 207 -5.71 0.52 13.24
CA MET A 207 -5.91 -0.92 13.20
C MET A 207 -5.72 -1.53 14.60
N PRO A 208 -6.61 -2.44 15.06
CA PRO A 208 -6.45 -3.17 16.31
C PRO A 208 -5.15 -3.98 16.39
N GLY A 209 -4.78 -4.39 17.60
CA GLY A 209 -3.59 -5.22 17.87
C GLY A 209 -2.39 -4.46 18.41
N MET A 210 -2.17 -3.21 17.94
CA MET A 210 -1.18 -2.29 18.50
C MET A 210 -1.83 -0.91 18.67
N SER A 211 -1.48 -0.18 19.72
CA SER A 211 -2.04 1.17 19.91
C SER A 211 -1.38 2.20 18.99
N ASP A 212 -2.14 3.25 18.68
CA ASP A 212 -1.66 4.37 17.86
C ASP A 212 -0.53 5.14 18.56
N GLU A 213 -0.53 5.20 19.90
CA GLU A 213 0.53 5.82 20.69
C GLU A 213 1.87 5.10 20.49
N VAL A 214 1.86 3.77 20.45
CA VAL A 214 3.07 2.96 20.19
C VAL A 214 3.59 3.18 18.77
N ARG A 215 2.69 3.19 17.78
CA ARG A 215 3.05 3.48 16.38
C ARG A 215 3.61 4.89 16.24
N ALA A 216 2.93 5.89 16.81
CA ALA A 216 3.36 7.28 16.78
C ALA A 216 4.71 7.49 17.47
N SER A 217 4.94 6.86 18.63
CA SER A 217 6.23 6.92 19.32
C SER A 217 7.38 6.39 18.46
N SER A 218 7.18 5.28 17.76
CA SER A 218 8.18 4.74 16.84
C SER A 218 8.41 5.67 15.62
N LEU A 219 7.34 6.28 15.10
CA LEU A 219 7.41 7.24 13.99
C LEU A 219 8.18 8.51 14.41
N VAL A 220 7.85 9.08 15.57
CA VAL A 220 8.55 10.26 16.15
C VAL A 220 10.05 9.97 16.29
N LYS A 221 10.41 8.80 16.84
CA LYS A 221 11.81 8.40 17.01
C LYS A 221 12.60 8.39 15.70
N LEU A 222 11.96 7.97 14.61
CA LEU A 222 12.58 7.99 13.29
C LEU A 222 12.65 9.42 12.72
N ILE A 223 11.65 10.25 12.95
CA ILE A 223 11.67 11.66 12.57
C ILE A 223 12.79 12.41 13.29
N ASP A 224 12.94 12.21 14.60
CA ASP A 224 14.01 12.79 15.42
C ASP A 224 15.41 12.32 14.98
N ALA A 225 15.49 11.10 14.44
CA ALA A 225 16.73 10.57 13.84
C ALA A 225 16.99 11.09 12.41
N GLY A 226 16.19 12.06 11.92
CA GLY A 226 16.37 12.68 10.60
C GLY A 226 15.80 11.87 9.43
N CYS A 227 14.95 10.88 9.69
CA CYS A 227 14.45 9.99 8.65
C CYS A 227 13.15 10.45 7.98
N ALA A 228 12.63 11.66 8.29
CA ALA A 228 11.35 12.14 7.76
C ALA A 228 11.21 11.98 6.24
N SER A 229 12.31 12.18 5.48
CA SER A 229 12.33 12.04 4.01
C SER A 229 12.18 10.60 3.49
N ARG A 230 12.10 9.61 4.38
CA ARG A 230 11.93 8.18 4.04
C ARG A 230 10.68 7.54 4.67
N LEU A 231 9.79 8.34 5.24
CA LEU A 231 8.60 7.85 5.94
C LEU A 231 7.33 8.16 5.16
N MET A 232 6.39 7.21 5.14
CA MET A 232 5.05 7.38 4.62
C MET A 232 4.05 6.83 5.64
N VAL A 233 2.82 7.33 5.60
CA VAL A 233 1.78 6.99 6.58
C VAL A 233 0.46 6.69 5.91
N SER A 234 -0.34 5.82 6.52
CA SER A 234 -1.70 5.48 6.12
C SER A 234 -2.41 4.65 7.20
N HIS A 235 -3.48 3.94 6.82
CA HIS A 235 -4.29 3.16 7.77
C HIS A 235 -4.39 1.68 7.40
N ASP A 236 -4.12 1.29 6.14
CA ASP A 236 -4.44 -0.04 5.63
C ASP A 236 -5.93 -0.36 5.88
N SER A 237 -6.79 0.67 5.86
CA SER A 237 -8.20 0.52 6.18
C SER A 237 -8.97 -0.04 4.99
N VAL A 238 -9.88 -0.97 5.27
CA VAL A 238 -10.74 -1.58 4.25
C VAL A 238 -12.11 -0.92 4.33
N TRP A 239 -12.45 -0.06 3.37
CA TRP A 239 -13.65 0.78 3.43
C TRP A 239 -14.94 -0.02 3.23
N TYR A 240 -14.89 -1.04 2.40
CA TYR A 240 -15.93 -2.06 2.30
C TYR A 240 -15.30 -3.45 2.18
N TRP A 241 -15.62 -4.31 3.14
CA TRP A 241 -15.06 -5.66 3.22
C TRP A 241 -16.17 -6.70 3.22
N VAL A 242 -16.28 -7.48 2.13
CA VAL A 242 -17.28 -8.55 2.04
C VAL A 242 -16.99 -9.62 3.09
N GLY A 243 -17.95 -9.80 4.01
CA GLY A 243 -17.80 -10.76 5.11
C GLY A 243 -16.78 -10.38 6.21
N GLY A 244 -16.17 -9.19 6.12
CA GLY A 244 -15.25 -8.68 7.11
C GLY A 244 -15.92 -7.76 8.14
N PRO A 245 -15.13 -7.18 9.06
CA PRO A 245 -15.62 -6.23 10.05
C PRO A 245 -15.97 -4.89 9.40
N THR A 246 -16.97 -4.19 9.97
CA THR A 246 -17.27 -2.81 9.62
C THR A 246 -16.27 -1.89 10.28
N ILE A 247 -15.51 -1.10 9.50
CA ILE A 247 -14.61 -0.07 10.03
C ILE A 247 -15.40 1.08 10.63
N GLY A 248 -14.80 1.80 11.58
CA GLY A 248 -15.45 2.91 12.26
C GLY A 248 -16.39 2.49 13.40
N ALA A 249 -16.50 1.20 13.72
CA ALA A 249 -17.36 0.69 14.77
C ALA A 249 -16.63 -0.32 15.70
N GLY A 250 -17.09 -0.42 16.95
CA GLY A 250 -16.58 -1.38 17.91
C GLY A 250 -15.06 -1.32 18.11
N ALA A 251 -14.38 -2.45 18.01
CA ALA A 251 -12.93 -2.54 18.11
C ALA A 251 -12.21 -1.82 16.95
N TYR A 252 -12.88 -1.58 15.83
CA TYR A 252 -12.37 -0.92 14.62
C TYR A 252 -12.75 0.55 14.51
N LYS A 253 -13.21 1.18 15.62
CA LYS A 253 -13.72 2.57 15.62
C LYS A 253 -12.72 3.62 15.13
N ASN A 254 -11.43 3.40 15.34
CA ASN A 254 -10.35 4.28 14.91
C ASN A 254 -9.71 3.84 13.57
N TRP A 255 -10.05 2.66 13.06
CA TRP A 255 -9.52 2.15 11.81
C TRP A 255 -10.33 2.68 10.63
N VAL A 256 -10.15 3.97 10.38
CA VAL A 256 -10.84 4.73 9.33
C VAL A 256 -9.83 5.65 8.63
N PRO A 257 -10.02 5.98 7.35
CA PRO A 257 -9.03 6.71 6.57
C PRO A 257 -8.80 8.16 7.03
N THR A 258 -9.62 8.69 7.95
CA THR A 258 -9.45 10.04 8.53
C THR A 258 -8.69 10.05 9.87
N ASN A 259 -8.45 8.89 10.49
CA ASN A 259 -7.85 8.79 11.83
C ASN A 259 -6.50 9.51 11.93
N PHE A 260 -5.67 9.44 10.88
CA PHE A 260 -4.36 10.10 10.88
C PHE A 260 -4.50 11.62 11.04
N PHE A 261 -5.43 12.22 10.31
CA PHE A 261 -5.69 13.66 10.34
C PHE A 261 -6.32 14.10 11.64
N GLU A 262 -7.32 13.35 12.13
CA GLU A 262 -8.13 13.72 13.29
C GLU A 262 -7.41 13.49 14.62
N ARG A 263 -6.57 12.47 14.71
CA ARG A 263 -5.96 12.00 15.96
C ARG A 263 -4.43 11.95 15.95
N ILE A 264 -3.83 11.44 14.85
CA ILE A 264 -2.39 11.19 14.85
C ILE A 264 -1.61 12.48 14.63
N ILE A 265 -2.01 13.35 13.71
CA ILE A 265 -1.35 14.66 13.52
C ILE A 265 -1.32 15.49 14.82
N PRO A 266 -2.42 15.66 15.59
CA PRO A 266 -2.36 16.31 16.90
C PRO A 266 -1.36 15.64 17.86
N MET A 267 -1.30 14.31 17.87
CA MET A 267 -0.36 13.56 18.70
C MET A 267 1.10 13.78 18.28
N LEU A 268 1.39 13.79 16.97
CA LEU A 268 2.73 14.08 16.45
C LEU A 268 3.18 15.50 16.82
N ARG A 269 2.31 16.49 16.64
CA ARG A 269 2.59 17.89 17.03
C ARG A 269 2.87 18.02 18.52
N TYR A 270 2.08 17.35 19.37
CA TYR A 270 2.31 17.33 20.82
C TYR A 270 3.69 16.75 21.19
N ASN A 271 4.20 15.80 20.38
CA ASN A 271 5.54 15.21 20.52
C ASN A 271 6.63 15.96 19.73
N GLY A 272 6.39 17.21 19.29
CA GLY A 272 7.40 18.08 18.72
C GLY A 272 7.63 17.94 17.20
N VAL A 273 6.83 17.11 16.50
CA VAL A 273 6.95 17.00 15.03
C VAL A 273 6.43 18.27 14.38
N SER A 274 7.22 18.88 13.51
CA SER A 274 6.86 20.10 12.83
C SER A 274 5.87 19.89 11.69
N ASP A 275 5.14 20.95 11.31
CA ASP A 275 4.22 20.89 10.16
C ASP A 275 4.94 20.60 8.85
N GLU A 276 6.20 21.07 8.68
CA GLU A 276 7.04 20.74 7.53
C GLU A 276 7.35 19.24 7.46
N GLN A 277 7.65 18.61 8.60
CA GLN A 277 7.88 17.16 8.67
C GLN A 277 6.59 16.37 8.37
N ILE A 278 5.45 16.86 8.87
CA ILE A 278 4.13 16.26 8.58
C ILE A 278 3.82 16.38 7.07
N GLU A 279 4.04 17.53 6.46
CA GLU A 279 3.87 17.72 5.01
C GLU A 279 4.80 16.79 4.21
N THR A 280 6.05 16.64 4.64
CA THR A 280 7.01 15.74 4.01
C THR A 280 6.51 14.31 3.97
N ILE A 281 6.02 13.77 5.10
CA ILE A 281 5.56 12.36 5.17
C ILE A 281 4.22 12.12 4.48
N LEU A 282 3.36 13.15 4.39
CA LEU A 282 2.02 13.03 3.79
C LEU A 282 1.98 13.33 2.29
N CYS A 283 2.78 14.28 1.84
CA CYS A 283 2.67 14.84 0.49
C CYS A 283 3.96 14.69 -0.31
N GLU A 284 5.12 15.18 0.18
CA GLU A 284 6.34 15.22 -0.60
C GLU A 284 6.91 13.83 -0.89
N ASN A 285 6.97 12.95 0.11
CA ASN A 285 7.50 11.60 -0.08
C ASN A 285 6.63 10.78 -1.04
N PRO A 286 5.29 10.72 -0.91
CA PRO A 286 4.44 10.11 -1.92
C PRO A 286 4.65 10.70 -3.32
N HIS A 287 4.74 12.03 -3.42
CA HIS A 287 4.98 12.68 -4.72
C HIS A 287 6.31 12.26 -5.34
N ARG A 288 7.40 12.22 -4.57
CA ARG A 288 8.72 11.77 -5.06
C ARG A 288 8.68 10.30 -5.46
N PHE A 289 8.06 9.47 -4.66
CA PHE A 289 7.92 8.03 -4.90
C PHE A 289 7.22 7.72 -6.23
N PHE A 290 6.10 8.38 -6.52
CA PHE A 290 5.37 8.16 -7.78
C PHE A 290 6.02 8.85 -8.96
N SER A 291 6.60 10.05 -8.80
CA SER A 291 7.24 10.80 -9.90
C SER A 291 8.65 10.32 -10.26
N GLY A 292 9.26 9.43 -9.46
CA GLY A 292 10.65 9.02 -9.64
C GLY A 292 11.68 10.10 -9.35
N LYS A 293 11.29 11.20 -8.68
CA LYS A 293 12.23 12.24 -8.25
C LYS A 293 13.13 11.74 -7.13
N LYS A 294 14.39 12.14 -7.16
CA LYS A 294 15.36 11.77 -6.12
C LYS A 294 14.89 12.20 -4.73
N THR A 295 15.02 11.30 -3.79
CA THR A 295 14.76 11.57 -2.38
C THR A 295 15.99 12.24 -1.74
N PRO A 296 15.81 13.26 -0.90
CA PRO A 296 16.92 13.88 -0.19
C PRO A 296 17.67 12.87 0.70
N PRO A 297 18.95 13.09 0.99
CA PRO A 297 19.67 12.30 1.98
C PRO A 297 19.00 12.42 3.36
N LEU A 298 19.28 11.48 4.24
CA LEU A 298 18.93 11.59 5.66
C LEU A 298 19.68 12.80 6.27
N ARG A 299 19.02 13.49 7.19
CA ARG A 299 19.58 14.69 7.86
C ARG A 299 20.02 14.39 9.27
#